data_32f52aa1da9b0c693cc802b3e393ca7f
#
_entry.id   32f52aa1da9b0c693cc802b3e393ca7f
#
_cell.length_a   1.000
_cell.length_b   1.000
_cell.length_c   1.000
_cell.angle_alpha   90.00
_cell.angle_beta   90.00
_cell.angle_gamma   90.00
#
_symmetry.space_group_name_H-M   'P 1'
#
loop_
_entity.id
_entity.type
_entity.pdbx_description
1 polymer ?
#
loop_
_entity_poly.entity_id
_entity_poly.type
_entity_poly.pdbx_seq_one_letter_code
_entity_poly.pdbx_strand_id
1 'polypeptide(L)'
;MVYTPQRGFAQFQYFDQQATALAGMLANASDINLVDSAFVGPVDATVGLTAGIGVMVNPTVRSNRPGLNYDIVMPPDSAATDESFAGIVVRNQFMRTNSNGEACYFFEDMANYARRDRAGARVWVQLAQGSTVFGGPVYWIVRDTKNAGLKIGAFSAAPITGTATPTPGSLNGGTLSVNNIKAVTNGGFYITVASTLYKVAALNFSSVNTVSDVATILQTAITTASVPVTVKAVGNGVVLTTTATGASATITFAYAPTTEDTTDASATLGLTSASGATVTAGSAGASEDTVLLTGARFLGTFTAGEAPCNNIALVELL
;
A
#
# COMPACT_ATOMS: atom_id res chain seq x y z
N MET A 1 34.29 -44.50 25.09
CA MET A 1 33.91 -43.09 25.06
C MET A 1 33.04 -42.90 23.83
N VAL A 2 31.73 -42.87 24.00
CA VAL A 2 30.80 -42.69 22.86
C VAL A 2 30.79 -41.20 22.55
N TYR A 3 31.29 -40.83 21.40
CA TYR A 3 31.23 -39.49 20.86
C TYR A 3 29.78 -39.19 20.48
N THR A 4 29.07 -38.44 21.29
CA THR A 4 27.79 -37.86 20.88
C THR A 4 28.11 -36.65 20.04
N PRO A 5 27.81 -36.65 18.73
CA PRO A 5 27.98 -35.45 17.95
C PRO A 5 27.07 -34.36 18.50
N GLN A 6 27.68 -33.25 18.90
CA GLN A 6 26.90 -32.05 19.21
C GLN A 6 26.03 -31.76 18.01
N ARG A 7 24.77 -31.45 18.25
CA ARG A 7 23.79 -30.98 17.23
C ARG A 7 24.23 -29.62 16.69
N GLY A 8 25.29 -29.61 15.92
CA GLY A 8 25.55 -28.57 14.98
C GLY A 8 24.80 -28.98 13.72
N PHE A 9 23.89 -28.16 13.29
CA PHE A 9 23.20 -28.13 12.00
C PHE A 9 23.53 -29.31 11.06
N ALA A 10 23.14 -30.52 11.44
CA ALA A 10 23.24 -31.66 10.55
C ALA A 10 22.18 -31.44 9.46
N GLN A 11 22.62 -31.33 8.24
CA GLN A 11 21.73 -31.39 7.10
C GLN A 11 21.11 -32.81 7.12
N PHE A 12 19.84 -32.90 7.55
CA PHE A 12 19.13 -34.17 7.71
C PHE A 12 18.72 -34.81 6.39
N GLN A 13 18.81 -34.07 5.30
CA GLN A 13 18.60 -34.59 3.93
C GLN A 13 19.73 -34.11 3.03
N TYR A 14 20.47 -35.05 2.48
CA TYR A 14 21.31 -34.80 1.34
C TYR A 14 20.41 -34.93 0.11
N PHE A 15 20.13 -33.82 -0.55
CA PHE A 15 19.55 -33.88 -1.88
C PHE A 15 20.68 -34.32 -2.85
N ASP A 16 20.35 -35.13 -3.81
CA ASP A 16 21.30 -35.52 -4.91
C ASP A 16 21.82 -34.30 -5.66
N GLN A 17 21.17 -33.17 -5.51
CA GLN A 17 21.60 -31.87 -6.03
C GLN A 17 21.62 -30.84 -4.92
N GLN A 18 22.79 -30.26 -4.67
CA GLN A 18 22.92 -29.09 -3.80
C GLN A 18 22.21 -27.90 -4.46
N ALA A 19 21.54 -27.05 -3.64
CA ALA A 19 21.02 -25.80 -4.12
C ALA A 19 22.13 -25.00 -4.81
N THR A 20 21.86 -24.51 -6.00
CA THR A 20 22.83 -23.79 -6.85
C THR A 20 23.33 -22.52 -6.16
N ALA A 21 22.51 -21.93 -5.31
CA ALA A 21 22.82 -20.73 -4.55
C ALA A 21 21.89 -20.56 -3.35
N LEU A 22 22.14 -19.53 -2.53
CA LEU A 22 21.27 -19.09 -1.46
C LEU A 22 20.74 -17.68 -1.79
N ALA A 23 19.51 -17.41 -1.37
CA ALA A 23 18.93 -16.08 -1.52
C ALA A 23 19.86 -15.00 -0.95
N GLY A 24 20.03 -13.90 -1.68
CA GLY A 24 20.93 -12.80 -1.35
C GLY A 24 22.40 -13.01 -1.73
N MET A 25 22.79 -14.15 -2.31
CA MET A 25 24.15 -14.30 -2.85
C MET A 25 24.33 -13.49 -4.12
N LEU A 26 25.48 -12.81 -4.23
CA LEU A 26 25.90 -12.19 -5.49
C LEU A 26 26.43 -13.28 -6.43
N ALA A 27 25.97 -13.26 -7.68
CA ALA A 27 26.45 -14.17 -8.71
C ALA A 27 27.69 -13.63 -9.45
N ASN A 28 27.93 -12.31 -9.37
CA ASN A 28 29.11 -11.64 -9.90
C ASN A 28 29.87 -10.93 -8.78
N ALA A 29 30.83 -11.59 -8.19
CA ALA A 29 31.57 -11.09 -7.01
C ALA A 29 32.64 -10.04 -7.33
N SER A 30 32.79 -9.62 -8.59
CA SER A 30 33.94 -8.82 -9.01
C SER A 30 33.82 -7.30 -8.83
N ASP A 31 32.60 -6.78 -8.57
CA ASP A 31 32.38 -5.34 -8.48
C ASP A 31 31.88 -4.92 -7.11
N ILE A 32 32.79 -4.46 -6.27
CA ILE A 32 32.55 -3.95 -4.91
C ILE A 32 31.58 -2.76 -4.92
N ASN A 33 31.52 -2.01 -6.02
CA ASN A 33 30.69 -0.82 -6.17
C ASN A 33 29.19 -1.10 -6.41
N LEU A 34 28.80 -2.37 -6.55
CA LEU A 34 27.39 -2.76 -6.77
C LEU A 34 26.59 -2.85 -5.48
N VAL A 35 27.26 -2.92 -4.34
CA VAL A 35 26.68 -3.10 -3.02
C VAL A 35 26.88 -1.84 -2.19
N ASP A 36 25.86 -1.42 -1.52
CA ASP A 36 25.88 -0.33 -0.55
C ASP A 36 25.36 -0.82 0.81
N SER A 37 25.52 0.01 1.82
CA SER A 37 25.09 -0.29 3.19
C SER A 37 24.14 0.80 3.69
N ALA A 38 23.04 0.37 4.29
CA ALA A 38 22.05 1.25 4.88
C ALA A 38 21.57 0.71 6.22
N PHE A 39 21.02 1.56 7.09
CA PHE A 39 20.36 1.09 8.29
C PHE A 39 19.00 0.48 7.96
N VAL A 40 18.66 -0.59 8.67
CA VAL A 40 17.35 -1.22 8.57
C VAL A 40 16.33 -0.40 9.35
N GLY A 41 15.30 0.05 8.68
CA GLY A 41 14.13 0.69 9.27
C GLY A 41 13.24 -0.27 10.06
N PRO A 42 12.05 0.16 10.46
CA PRO A 42 11.12 -0.69 11.19
C PRO A 42 10.80 -1.98 10.42
N VAL A 43 11.07 -3.12 11.04
CA VAL A 43 10.76 -4.47 10.52
C VAL A 43 10.16 -5.30 11.64
N ASP A 44 9.44 -6.36 11.28
CA ASP A 44 8.97 -7.33 12.25
C ASP A 44 10.16 -7.95 13.00
N ALA A 45 10.11 -7.90 14.34
CA ALA A 45 11.20 -8.35 15.19
C ALA A 45 11.46 -9.88 15.10
N THR A 46 10.50 -10.65 14.60
CA THR A 46 10.60 -12.11 14.45
C THR A 46 11.06 -12.54 13.07
N VAL A 47 10.76 -11.75 12.04
CA VAL A 47 11.05 -12.04 10.63
C VAL A 47 12.33 -11.33 10.16
N GLY A 48 12.49 -10.05 10.53
CA GLY A 48 13.60 -9.23 10.07
C GLY A 48 13.57 -8.94 8.55
N LEU A 49 14.61 -8.27 8.06
CA LEU A 49 14.83 -7.99 6.66
C LEU A 49 15.67 -9.13 6.05
N THR A 50 15.02 -10.07 5.38
CA THR A 50 15.66 -11.32 4.92
C THR A 50 16.51 -11.11 3.66
N ALA A 51 17.52 -11.96 3.49
CA ALA A 51 18.37 -11.92 2.30
C ALA A 51 17.60 -12.27 1.02
N GLY A 52 17.91 -11.60 -0.09
CA GLY A 52 17.32 -11.85 -1.40
C GLY A 52 15.94 -11.25 -1.61
N ILE A 53 15.47 -10.38 -0.73
CA ILE A 53 14.26 -9.57 -0.96
C ILE A 53 14.62 -8.18 -1.48
N GLY A 54 13.66 -7.56 -2.16
CA GLY A 54 13.73 -6.16 -2.57
C GLY A 54 13.38 -5.22 -1.42
N VAL A 55 14.01 -4.06 -1.40
CA VAL A 55 13.82 -3.02 -0.38
C VAL A 55 13.54 -1.66 -1.01
N MET A 56 12.89 -0.80 -0.24
CA MET A 56 12.74 0.62 -0.54
C MET A 56 13.57 1.47 0.42
N VAL A 57 13.96 2.67 -0.02
CA VAL A 57 14.49 3.71 0.87
C VAL A 57 13.32 4.46 1.49
N ASN A 58 13.36 4.67 2.79
CA ASN A 58 12.40 5.53 3.46
C ASN A 58 12.68 7.00 3.11
N PRO A 59 11.79 7.70 2.37
CA PRO A 59 12.05 9.06 1.92
C PRO A 59 11.97 10.09 3.06
N THR A 60 11.34 9.75 4.18
CA THR A 60 11.01 10.68 5.27
C THR A 60 11.90 10.55 6.50
N VAL A 61 12.49 9.38 6.70
CA VAL A 61 13.31 9.10 7.88
C VAL A 61 14.74 8.80 7.45
N ARG A 62 15.62 9.73 7.70
CA ARG A 62 17.07 9.50 7.67
C ARG A 62 17.54 9.14 9.07
N SER A 63 18.63 8.39 9.17
CA SER A 63 19.23 8.05 10.45
C SER A 63 19.49 9.32 11.30
N ASN A 64 18.87 9.39 12.47
CA ASN A 64 19.09 10.47 13.44
C ASN A 64 20.43 10.36 14.20
N ARG A 65 21.34 9.49 13.78
CA ARG A 65 22.65 9.39 14.40
C ARG A 65 23.52 10.59 13.99
N PRO A 66 24.01 11.40 14.95
CA PRO A 66 24.80 12.57 14.64
C PRO A 66 26.02 12.23 13.77
N GLY A 67 26.16 12.90 12.64
CA GLY A 67 27.29 12.74 11.71
C GLY A 67 27.17 11.62 10.67
N LEU A 68 26.06 10.86 10.65
CA LEU A 68 25.86 9.76 9.71
C LEU A 68 24.55 9.95 8.93
N ASN A 69 24.64 10.47 7.72
CA ASN A 69 23.53 10.58 6.77
C ASN A 69 23.39 9.28 5.96
N TYR A 70 23.10 8.15 6.63
CA TYR A 70 22.80 6.91 5.92
C TYR A 70 21.32 6.84 5.56
N ASP A 71 21.05 6.30 4.39
CA ASP A 71 19.70 5.93 4.00
C ASP A 71 19.18 4.83 4.93
N ILE A 72 17.86 4.80 5.10
CA ILE A 72 17.17 3.74 5.82
C ILE A 72 16.46 2.88 4.79
N VAL A 73 16.80 1.58 4.74
CA VAL A 73 16.12 0.61 3.91
C VAL A 73 15.10 -0.17 4.72
N MET A 74 13.98 -0.49 4.08
CA MET A 74 12.87 -1.19 4.71
C MET A 74 12.16 -2.09 3.69
N PRO A 75 11.38 -3.10 4.13
CA PRO A 75 10.49 -3.82 3.23
C PRO A 75 9.54 -2.84 2.52
N PRO A 76 9.04 -3.19 1.32
CA PRO A 76 8.04 -2.35 0.65
C PRO A 76 6.76 -2.25 1.46
N ASP A 77 6.09 -1.12 1.31
CA ASP A 77 4.75 -0.89 1.81
C ASP A 77 3.72 -0.82 0.67
N SER A 78 2.48 -0.55 1.01
CA SER A 78 1.39 -0.48 0.04
C SER A 78 1.48 0.68 -0.95
N ALA A 79 2.34 1.66 -0.70
CA ALA A 79 2.59 2.80 -1.58
C ALA A 79 3.84 2.61 -2.45
N ALA A 80 4.52 1.45 -2.35
CA ALA A 80 5.72 1.17 -3.11
C ALA A 80 5.46 1.20 -4.63
N THR A 81 6.39 1.84 -5.34
CA THR A 81 6.41 1.97 -6.81
C THR A 81 7.74 1.49 -7.36
N ASP A 82 7.86 1.40 -8.68
CA ASP A 82 9.14 1.10 -9.32
C ASP A 82 10.23 2.10 -8.92
N GLU A 83 9.92 3.39 -8.84
CA GLU A 83 10.89 4.42 -8.44
C GLU A 83 11.33 4.30 -6.97
N SER A 84 10.48 3.77 -6.10
CA SER A 84 10.82 3.59 -4.68
C SER A 84 11.71 2.37 -4.41
N PHE A 85 11.84 1.45 -5.37
CA PHE A 85 12.71 0.28 -5.26
C PHE A 85 14.18 0.69 -5.17
N ALA A 86 14.81 0.44 -4.03
CA ALA A 86 16.21 0.81 -3.77
C ALA A 86 17.20 -0.26 -4.25
N GLY A 87 16.81 -1.54 -4.16
CA GLY A 87 17.68 -2.64 -4.51
C GLY A 87 17.30 -3.94 -3.79
N ILE A 88 18.24 -4.88 -3.76
CA ILE A 88 18.05 -6.25 -3.27
C ILE A 88 19.00 -6.52 -2.11
N VAL A 89 18.48 -7.03 -0.99
CA VAL A 89 19.27 -7.37 0.21
C VAL A 89 20.27 -8.47 -0.11
N VAL A 90 21.54 -8.19 0.15
CA VAL A 90 22.65 -9.12 -0.10
C VAL A 90 23.04 -9.83 1.19
N ARG A 91 23.28 -11.14 1.08
CA ARG A 91 23.77 -11.97 2.18
C ARG A 91 25.22 -11.62 2.54
N ASN A 92 25.48 -11.46 3.83
CA ASN A 92 26.83 -11.39 4.37
C ASN A 92 27.01 -12.31 5.57
N GLN A 93 28.24 -12.43 6.05
CA GLN A 93 28.60 -13.32 7.17
C GLN A 93 28.09 -12.84 8.55
N PHE A 94 27.62 -11.59 8.66
CA PHE A 94 27.14 -10.99 9.92
C PHE A 94 25.63 -11.05 10.07
N MET A 95 24.91 -11.60 9.08
CA MET A 95 23.45 -11.77 9.18
C MET A 95 23.10 -12.75 10.29
N ARG A 96 22.06 -12.40 11.03
CA ARG A 96 21.46 -13.29 12.03
C ARG A 96 20.45 -14.22 11.36
N THR A 97 20.01 -15.23 12.09
CA THR A 97 18.97 -16.15 11.64
C THR A 97 17.66 -15.80 12.33
N ASN A 98 16.58 -15.64 11.60
CA ASN A 98 15.24 -15.41 12.13
C ASN A 98 14.60 -16.73 12.64
N SER A 99 13.36 -16.63 13.14
CA SER A 99 12.59 -17.79 13.63
C SER A 99 12.32 -18.85 12.57
N ASN A 100 12.35 -18.47 11.29
CA ASN A 100 12.13 -19.35 10.14
C ASN A 100 13.43 -19.99 9.59
N GLY A 101 14.58 -19.72 10.22
CA GLY A 101 15.87 -20.21 9.77
C GLY A 101 16.50 -19.42 8.61
N GLU A 102 15.94 -18.26 8.26
CA GLU A 102 16.44 -17.43 7.17
C GLU A 102 17.45 -16.39 7.67
N ALA A 103 18.47 -16.13 6.85
CA ALA A 103 19.41 -15.05 7.14
C ALA A 103 18.75 -13.69 6.97
N CYS A 104 18.86 -12.83 7.99
CA CYS A 104 18.20 -11.54 8.04
C CYS A 104 18.99 -10.48 8.82
N TYR A 105 18.61 -9.22 8.61
CA TYR A 105 18.98 -8.07 9.43
C TYR A 105 17.76 -7.64 10.24
N PHE A 106 17.98 -7.14 11.44
CA PHE A 106 16.92 -6.59 12.28
C PHE A 106 16.95 -5.06 12.31
N PHE A 107 15.95 -4.46 12.93
CA PHE A 107 15.88 -3.02 13.13
C PHE A 107 17.21 -2.46 13.66
N GLU A 108 17.68 -1.36 13.07
CA GLU A 108 18.96 -0.68 13.34
C GLU A 108 20.23 -1.47 12.96
N ASP A 109 20.13 -2.69 12.45
CA ASP A 109 21.31 -3.35 11.84
C ASP A 109 21.73 -2.59 10.57
N MET A 110 22.99 -2.73 10.20
CA MET A 110 23.48 -2.23 8.91
C MET A 110 23.34 -3.35 7.87
N ALA A 111 22.39 -3.18 6.96
CA ALA A 111 22.14 -4.12 5.87
C ALA A 111 22.98 -3.75 4.64
N ASN A 112 23.48 -4.78 3.96
CA ASN A 112 24.07 -4.65 2.64
C ASN A 112 22.99 -4.93 1.58
N TYR A 113 22.93 -4.11 0.53
CA TYR A 113 22.01 -4.30 -0.58
C TYR A 113 22.65 -3.96 -1.93
N ALA A 114 22.31 -4.72 -2.95
CA ALA A 114 22.69 -4.41 -4.33
C ALA A 114 21.79 -3.27 -4.82
N ARG A 115 22.39 -2.17 -5.24
CA ARG A 115 21.66 -0.94 -5.59
C ARG A 115 21.05 -1.02 -6.97
N ARG A 116 19.82 -0.47 -7.10
CA ARG A 116 19.13 -0.32 -8.38
C ARG A 116 19.87 0.58 -9.36
N ASP A 117 20.49 1.67 -8.90
CA ASP A 117 21.17 2.66 -9.72
C ASP A 117 22.60 2.23 -10.18
N ARG A 118 22.95 0.96 -9.89
CA ARG A 118 24.21 0.35 -10.26
C ARG A 118 23.96 -0.83 -11.19
N ALA A 119 23.98 -0.58 -12.48
CA ALA A 119 23.75 -1.61 -13.50
C ALA A 119 24.75 -2.77 -13.41
N GLY A 120 24.26 -3.97 -13.68
CA GLY A 120 25.05 -5.19 -13.75
C GLY A 120 25.15 -6.01 -12.48
N ALA A 121 24.53 -5.58 -11.36
CA ALA A 121 24.45 -6.41 -10.17
C ALA A 121 23.58 -7.64 -10.43
N ARG A 122 24.14 -8.84 -10.15
CA ARG A 122 23.44 -10.13 -10.29
C ARG A 122 23.25 -10.74 -8.92
N VAL A 123 22.00 -10.88 -8.51
CA VAL A 123 21.66 -11.34 -7.15
C VAL A 123 20.69 -12.52 -7.22
N TRP A 124 20.94 -13.54 -6.41
CA TRP A 124 19.98 -14.60 -6.17
C TRP A 124 18.86 -14.11 -5.26
N VAL A 125 17.65 -14.07 -5.77
CA VAL A 125 16.47 -13.52 -5.08
C VAL A 125 15.52 -14.61 -4.61
N GLN A 126 14.66 -14.28 -3.69
CA GLN A 126 13.54 -15.14 -3.31
C GLN A 126 12.43 -15.03 -4.36
N LEU A 127 12.13 -16.16 -5.01
CA LEU A 127 11.05 -16.30 -6.00
C LEU A 127 9.82 -16.90 -5.30
N ALA A 128 8.77 -16.13 -5.14
CA ALA A 128 7.57 -16.60 -4.45
C ALA A 128 6.58 -17.31 -5.37
N GLN A 129 6.52 -16.93 -6.66
CA GLN A 129 5.53 -17.46 -7.58
C GLN A 129 5.99 -17.40 -9.05
N GLY A 130 5.53 -18.38 -9.83
CA GLY A 130 5.66 -18.42 -11.27
C GLY A 130 6.96 -19.07 -11.75
N SER A 131 7.10 -19.15 -13.06
CA SER A 131 8.29 -19.65 -13.76
C SER A 131 8.95 -18.52 -14.52
N THR A 132 10.23 -18.26 -14.25
CA THR A 132 10.99 -17.21 -14.92
C THR A 132 11.45 -17.66 -16.29
N VAL A 133 11.77 -16.71 -17.16
CA VAL A 133 12.45 -16.92 -18.42
C VAL A 133 13.63 -15.96 -18.53
N PHE A 134 14.67 -16.34 -19.28
CA PHE A 134 15.81 -15.45 -19.51
C PHE A 134 15.37 -14.14 -20.18
N GLY A 135 15.75 -13.02 -19.59
CA GLY A 135 15.34 -11.69 -20.02
C GLY A 135 13.91 -11.31 -19.63
N GLY A 136 13.20 -12.19 -18.91
CA GLY A 136 11.82 -11.96 -18.52
C GLY A 136 11.65 -10.87 -17.47
N PRO A 137 10.41 -10.31 -17.34
CA PRO A 137 10.10 -9.23 -16.41
C PRO A 137 10.18 -9.69 -14.96
N VAL A 138 10.56 -8.77 -14.08
CA VAL A 138 10.65 -8.98 -12.62
C VAL A 138 9.54 -8.21 -11.94
N TYR A 139 8.70 -8.90 -11.19
CA TYR A 139 7.64 -8.31 -10.38
C TYR A 139 8.03 -8.38 -8.90
N TRP A 140 8.04 -7.24 -8.24
CA TRP A 140 8.34 -7.09 -6.83
C TRP A 140 7.05 -7.16 -6.01
N ILE A 141 6.97 -8.05 -5.03
CA ILE A 141 5.79 -8.24 -4.18
C ILE A 141 5.79 -7.17 -3.10
N VAL A 142 4.81 -6.29 -3.14
CA VAL A 142 4.68 -5.15 -2.22
C VAL A 142 3.50 -5.29 -1.26
N ARG A 143 2.59 -6.21 -1.55
CA ARG A 143 1.37 -6.48 -0.75
C ARG A 143 0.99 -7.95 -0.80
N ASP A 144 0.20 -8.38 0.18
CA ASP A 144 -0.52 -9.67 0.17
C ASP A 144 -1.99 -9.44 0.57
N THR A 145 -2.75 -8.83 -0.34
CA THR A 145 -4.14 -8.45 -0.07
C THR A 145 -5.10 -9.64 0.03
N LYS A 146 -4.70 -10.81 -0.47
CA LYS A 146 -5.48 -12.05 -0.40
C LYS A 146 -5.13 -12.92 0.81
N ASN A 147 -4.18 -12.52 1.66
CA ASN A 147 -3.61 -13.37 2.70
C ASN A 147 -3.15 -14.74 2.15
N ALA A 148 -2.54 -14.73 0.98
CA ALA A 148 -2.04 -15.93 0.30
C ALA A 148 -0.71 -16.43 0.89
N GLY A 149 -0.20 -15.78 1.93
CA GLY A 149 1.10 -16.06 2.54
C GLY A 149 2.27 -15.61 1.67
N LEU A 150 2.05 -14.61 0.83
CA LEU A 150 3.10 -14.03 -0.02
C LEU A 150 4.13 -13.32 0.86
N LYS A 151 5.40 -13.60 0.59
CA LYS A 151 6.48 -12.92 1.29
C LYS A 151 6.69 -11.52 0.71
N ILE A 152 6.38 -10.51 1.49
CA ILE A 152 6.59 -9.11 1.11
C ILE A 152 8.08 -8.86 0.84
N GLY A 153 8.37 -8.20 -0.27
CA GLY A 153 9.74 -7.96 -0.75
C GLY A 153 10.28 -9.07 -1.66
N ALA A 154 9.70 -10.27 -1.68
CA ALA A 154 10.09 -11.31 -2.64
C ALA A 154 9.69 -10.95 -4.08
N PHE A 155 10.05 -11.79 -5.03
CA PHE A 155 9.84 -11.54 -6.46
C PHE A 155 8.91 -12.58 -7.07
N SER A 156 8.29 -12.21 -8.19
CA SER A 156 7.41 -13.08 -8.98
C SER A 156 7.76 -12.94 -10.46
N ALA A 157 7.55 -14.03 -11.20
CA ALA A 157 7.73 -14.05 -12.66
C ALA A 157 6.52 -13.49 -13.43
N ALA A 158 5.41 -13.26 -12.75
CA ALA A 158 4.17 -12.72 -13.32
C ALA A 158 3.50 -11.76 -12.32
N PRO A 159 2.64 -10.85 -12.78
CA PRO A 159 1.87 -9.99 -11.89
C PRO A 159 0.96 -10.82 -10.99
N ILE A 160 0.85 -10.45 -9.74
CA ILE A 160 -0.07 -11.06 -8.77
C ILE A 160 -1.23 -10.09 -8.57
N THR A 161 -2.42 -10.52 -8.99
CA THR A 161 -3.63 -9.71 -8.80
C THR A 161 -4.08 -9.78 -7.35
N GLY A 162 -4.07 -8.64 -6.69
CA GLY A 162 -4.57 -8.47 -5.33
C GLY A 162 -6.11 -8.49 -5.27
N THR A 163 -6.64 -8.48 -4.05
CA THR A 163 -8.05 -8.20 -3.81
C THR A 163 -8.20 -6.70 -3.58
N ALA A 164 -8.73 -6.00 -4.58
CA ALA A 164 -9.11 -4.62 -4.39
C ALA A 164 -10.39 -4.57 -3.55
N THR A 165 -10.38 -3.85 -2.44
CA THR A 165 -11.62 -3.45 -1.77
C THR A 165 -11.96 -2.04 -2.26
N PRO A 166 -12.93 -1.91 -3.17
CA PRO A 166 -13.33 -0.59 -3.65
C PRO A 166 -13.87 0.24 -2.49
N THR A 167 -13.48 1.50 -2.43
CA THR A 167 -13.99 2.44 -1.43
C THR A 167 -15.05 3.34 -2.04
N PRO A 168 -16.06 3.77 -1.26
CA PRO A 168 -17.02 4.75 -1.71
C PRO A 168 -16.38 6.15 -1.79
N GLY A 169 -16.95 7.03 -2.60
CA GLY A 169 -16.68 8.45 -2.55
C GLY A 169 -17.33 9.10 -1.33
N SER A 170 -16.73 10.14 -0.77
CA SER A 170 -17.29 10.87 0.37
C SER A 170 -17.16 12.37 0.24
N LEU A 171 -18.15 13.08 0.78
CA LEU A 171 -18.14 14.52 1.04
C LEU A 171 -18.21 14.69 2.56
N ASN A 172 -17.09 15.06 3.16
CA ASN A 172 -17.02 15.38 4.58
C ASN A 172 -17.38 16.84 4.76
N GLY A 173 -18.51 17.13 5.37
CA GLY A 173 -18.95 18.47 5.64
C GLY A 173 -18.08 19.18 6.67
N GLY A 174 -17.96 20.50 6.54
CA GLY A 174 -17.37 21.36 7.55
C GLY A 174 -18.23 21.45 8.82
N THR A 175 -17.77 22.22 9.78
CA THR A 175 -18.51 22.46 11.03
C THR A 175 -19.81 23.22 10.75
N LEU A 176 -20.93 22.65 11.14
CA LEU A 176 -22.23 23.30 11.06
C LEU A 176 -22.68 23.83 12.45
N SER A 177 -23.44 24.92 12.42
CA SER A 177 -24.08 25.48 13.61
C SER A 177 -25.58 25.11 13.62
N VAL A 178 -25.99 24.31 14.61
CA VAL A 178 -27.39 23.88 14.76
C VAL A 178 -28.30 25.09 14.90
N ASN A 179 -27.85 26.18 15.57
CA ASN A 179 -28.65 27.38 15.72
C ASN A 179 -28.89 28.11 14.39
N ASN A 180 -27.87 28.17 13.53
CA ASN A 180 -27.99 28.83 12.22
C ASN A 180 -28.85 28.01 11.26
N ILE A 181 -28.78 26.67 11.33
CA ILE A 181 -29.52 25.82 10.42
C ILE A 181 -31.01 25.78 10.72
N LYS A 182 -31.44 26.07 11.97
CA LYS A 182 -32.86 26.20 12.33
C LYS A 182 -33.62 27.28 11.53
N ALA A 183 -32.91 28.28 11.03
CA ALA A 183 -33.50 29.32 10.19
C ALA A 183 -33.87 28.80 8.78
N VAL A 184 -33.39 27.64 8.38
CA VAL A 184 -33.71 27.06 7.07
C VAL A 184 -35.00 26.26 7.18
N THR A 185 -36.09 26.81 6.67
CA THR A 185 -37.44 26.19 6.72
C THR A 185 -37.88 25.63 5.35
N ASN A 186 -37.26 26.08 4.26
CA ASN A 186 -37.48 25.60 2.90
C ASN A 186 -36.12 25.62 2.15
N GLY A 187 -35.18 24.77 2.57
CA GLY A 187 -33.85 24.74 2.03
C GLY A 187 -33.71 23.76 0.86
N GLY A 188 -32.69 24.01 0.05
CA GLY A 188 -32.29 23.08 -1.02
C GLY A 188 -30.86 23.30 -1.46
N PHE A 189 -30.34 22.34 -2.20
CA PHE A 189 -29.02 22.42 -2.85
C PHE A 189 -28.93 21.45 -4.03
N TYR A 190 -27.95 21.67 -4.89
CA TYR A 190 -27.56 20.72 -5.93
C TYR A 190 -26.29 19.96 -5.52
N ILE A 191 -26.19 18.71 -5.92
CA ILE A 191 -25.02 17.87 -5.73
C ILE A 191 -24.86 16.92 -6.94
N THR A 192 -23.63 16.70 -7.37
CA THR A 192 -23.35 15.73 -8.44
C THR A 192 -22.78 14.47 -7.83
N VAL A 193 -23.37 13.32 -8.15
CA VAL A 193 -22.90 12.00 -7.73
C VAL A 193 -22.75 11.12 -8.96
N ALA A 194 -21.57 10.51 -9.14
CA ALA A 194 -21.25 9.69 -10.31
C ALA A 194 -21.63 10.38 -11.64
N SER A 195 -21.27 11.66 -11.76
CA SER A 195 -21.55 12.52 -12.92
C SER A 195 -23.03 12.86 -13.16
N THR A 196 -23.95 12.43 -12.29
CA THR A 196 -25.38 12.79 -12.37
C THR A 196 -25.68 13.92 -11.39
N LEU A 197 -26.37 14.95 -11.88
CA LEU A 197 -26.80 16.07 -11.08
C LEU A 197 -28.13 15.75 -10.36
N TYR A 198 -28.16 15.99 -9.07
CA TYR A 198 -29.35 15.82 -8.22
C TYR A 198 -29.73 17.13 -7.55
N LYS A 199 -31.04 17.37 -7.44
CA LYS A 199 -31.62 18.47 -6.64
C LYS A 199 -32.19 17.91 -5.35
N VAL A 200 -31.69 18.36 -4.21
CA VAL A 200 -32.26 18.10 -2.89
C VAL A 200 -33.04 19.36 -2.50
N ALA A 201 -34.29 19.21 -2.12
CA ALA A 201 -35.18 20.33 -1.80
C ALA A 201 -36.10 20.01 -0.60
N ALA A 202 -36.91 20.96 -0.21
CA ALA A 202 -37.87 20.88 0.90
C ALA A 202 -37.22 20.55 2.26
N LEU A 203 -35.98 21.00 2.45
CA LEU A 203 -35.28 20.85 3.73
C LEU A 203 -35.85 21.80 4.77
N ASN A 204 -36.39 21.26 5.88
CA ASN A 204 -36.89 22.03 7.01
C ASN A 204 -36.18 21.58 8.29
N PHE A 205 -35.35 22.47 8.83
CA PHE A 205 -34.57 22.21 10.03
C PHE A 205 -35.09 22.98 11.28
N SER A 206 -36.29 23.55 11.24
CA SER A 206 -36.83 24.37 12.34
C SER A 206 -36.90 23.63 13.69
N SER A 207 -37.02 22.31 13.67
CA SER A 207 -37.17 21.46 14.87
C SER A 207 -35.92 20.75 15.33
N VAL A 208 -34.78 20.90 14.64
CA VAL A 208 -33.54 20.20 14.99
C VAL A 208 -32.91 20.71 16.27
N ASN A 209 -32.32 19.83 17.05
CA ASN A 209 -31.58 20.20 18.27
C ASN A 209 -30.15 19.69 18.25
N THR A 210 -29.83 18.70 17.41
CA THR A 210 -28.52 18.05 17.29
C THR A 210 -28.10 17.93 15.84
N VAL A 211 -26.80 17.69 15.61
CA VAL A 211 -26.27 17.36 14.27
C VAL A 211 -26.86 16.04 13.75
N SER A 212 -27.23 15.13 14.66
CA SER A 212 -27.89 13.88 14.30
C SER A 212 -29.30 14.10 13.73
N ASP A 213 -30.05 15.06 14.28
CA ASP A 213 -31.37 15.45 13.74
C ASP A 213 -31.21 16.00 12.31
N VAL A 214 -30.19 16.87 12.12
CA VAL A 214 -29.85 17.41 10.78
C VAL A 214 -29.54 16.28 9.80
N ALA A 215 -28.72 15.32 10.19
CA ALA A 215 -28.36 14.18 9.34
C ALA A 215 -29.60 13.33 8.99
N THR A 216 -30.52 13.14 9.92
CA THR A 216 -31.76 12.39 9.70
C THR A 216 -32.68 13.07 8.68
N ILE A 217 -32.91 14.37 8.82
CA ILE A 217 -33.70 15.15 7.87
C ILE A 217 -33.04 15.14 6.48
N LEU A 218 -31.73 15.35 6.45
CA LEU A 218 -30.96 15.34 5.22
C LEU A 218 -31.01 13.96 4.53
N GLN A 219 -30.88 12.87 5.28
CA GLN A 219 -31.01 11.52 4.73
C GLN A 219 -32.40 11.27 4.13
N THR A 220 -33.46 11.74 4.78
CA THR A 220 -34.82 11.62 4.27
C THR A 220 -35.00 12.37 2.95
N ALA A 221 -34.53 13.60 2.87
CA ALA A 221 -34.60 14.41 1.64
C ALA A 221 -33.76 13.81 0.50
N ILE A 222 -32.57 13.32 0.79
CA ILE A 222 -31.68 12.62 -0.15
C ILE A 222 -32.34 11.35 -0.69
N THR A 223 -32.99 10.57 0.18
CA THR A 223 -33.73 9.38 -0.25
C THR A 223 -34.92 9.74 -1.13
N THR A 224 -35.66 10.80 -0.80
CA THR A 224 -36.78 11.31 -1.60
C THR A 224 -36.30 11.81 -2.97
N ALA A 225 -35.15 12.47 -3.04
CA ALA A 225 -34.51 12.92 -4.28
C ALA A 225 -33.80 11.78 -5.04
N SER A 226 -33.84 10.54 -4.55
CA SER A 226 -33.17 9.36 -5.13
C SER A 226 -31.67 9.54 -5.34
N VAL A 227 -31.02 10.34 -4.50
CA VAL A 227 -29.56 10.52 -4.56
C VAL A 227 -28.89 9.27 -3.98
N PRO A 228 -27.94 8.63 -4.69
CA PRO A 228 -27.34 7.38 -4.23
C PRO A 228 -26.21 7.64 -3.21
N VAL A 229 -26.56 8.24 -2.07
CA VAL A 229 -25.65 8.50 -0.94
C VAL A 229 -26.32 8.18 0.39
N THR A 230 -25.51 7.90 1.39
CA THR A 230 -25.91 7.80 2.81
C THR A 230 -25.35 8.99 3.58
N VAL A 231 -26.08 9.44 4.58
CA VAL A 231 -25.70 10.58 5.44
C VAL A 231 -25.45 10.08 6.85
N LYS A 232 -24.37 10.56 7.46
CA LYS A 232 -24.06 10.33 8.89
C LYS A 232 -23.63 11.61 9.55
N ALA A 233 -24.04 11.81 10.81
CA ALA A 233 -23.48 12.82 11.67
C ALA A 233 -22.08 12.38 12.15
N VAL A 234 -21.08 13.26 12.01
CA VAL A 234 -19.71 13.01 12.48
C VAL A 234 -19.20 14.28 13.14
N GLY A 235 -18.95 14.22 14.45
CA GLY A 235 -18.56 15.40 15.21
C GLY A 235 -19.59 16.53 15.09
N ASN A 236 -19.16 17.69 14.64
CA ASN A 236 -20.02 18.86 14.42
C ASN A 236 -20.43 19.05 12.94
N GLY A 237 -20.34 18.04 12.12
CA GLY A 237 -20.69 18.08 10.70
C GLY A 237 -21.46 16.84 10.24
N VAL A 238 -21.77 16.80 8.96
CA VAL A 238 -22.40 15.65 8.30
C VAL A 238 -21.46 15.11 7.24
N VAL A 239 -21.46 13.80 7.06
CA VAL A 239 -20.70 13.10 6.02
C VAL A 239 -21.68 12.43 5.07
N LEU A 240 -21.54 12.72 3.78
CA LEU A 240 -22.27 12.06 2.70
C LEU A 240 -21.34 11.04 2.05
N THR A 241 -21.77 9.79 1.97
CA THR A 241 -20.98 8.70 1.39
C THR A 241 -21.77 8.06 0.25
N THR A 242 -21.15 7.89 -0.92
CA THR A 242 -21.80 7.23 -2.07
C THR A 242 -22.15 5.79 -1.72
N THR A 243 -23.29 5.29 -2.21
CA THR A 243 -23.66 3.88 -2.07
C THR A 243 -22.87 2.97 -3.01
N ALA A 244 -22.42 3.54 -4.14
CA ALA A 244 -21.49 2.88 -5.03
C ALA A 244 -20.06 2.97 -4.49
N THR A 245 -19.21 2.02 -4.87
CA THR A 245 -17.78 1.98 -4.58
C THR A 245 -16.97 1.95 -5.87
N GLY A 246 -15.68 2.25 -5.78
CA GLY A 246 -14.79 2.23 -6.94
C GLY A 246 -14.48 3.61 -7.48
N ALA A 247 -13.59 3.68 -8.49
CA ALA A 247 -13.12 4.96 -9.04
C ALA A 247 -14.22 5.84 -9.65
N SER A 248 -15.35 5.25 -10.08
CA SER A 248 -16.52 5.96 -10.57
C SER A 248 -17.43 6.52 -9.47
N ALA A 249 -17.21 6.12 -8.21
CA ALA A 249 -17.96 6.61 -7.06
C ALA A 249 -17.49 8.00 -6.68
N THR A 250 -17.88 9.01 -7.44
CA THR A 250 -17.52 10.41 -7.23
C THR A 250 -18.68 11.17 -6.61
N ILE A 251 -18.36 12.16 -5.79
CA ILE A 251 -19.30 13.12 -5.22
C ILE A 251 -18.66 14.50 -5.30
N THR A 252 -19.44 15.56 -5.52
CA THR A 252 -18.92 16.93 -5.56
C THR A 252 -19.32 17.72 -4.33
N PHE A 253 -18.75 18.90 -4.16
CA PHE A 253 -19.30 19.90 -3.24
C PHE A 253 -20.74 20.22 -3.64
N ALA A 254 -21.58 20.49 -2.63
CA ALA A 254 -22.91 21.01 -2.87
C ALA A 254 -22.83 22.49 -3.28
N TYR A 255 -23.82 22.96 -4.01
CA TYR A 255 -23.92 24.34 -4.45
C TYR A 255 -25.37 24.83 -4.49
N ALA A 256 -25.54 26.15 -4.55
CA ALA A 256 -26.84 26.81 -4.49
C ALA A 256 -27.80 26.33 -5.59
N PRO A 257 -29.10 26.19 -5.28
CA PRO A 257 -30.11 25.97 -6.30
C PRO A 257 -30.16 27.14 -7.28
N THR A 258 -30.30 26.82 -8.57
CA THR A 258 -30.38 27.83 -9.64
C THR A 258 -31.80 28.38 -9.81
N THR A 259 -32.79 27.86 -9.06
CA THR A 259 -34.21 28.28 -9.12
C THR A 259 -34.60 28.93 -7.82
N GLU A 260 -35.38 30.01 -7.90
CA GLU A 260 -35.69 30.94 -6.79
C GLU A 260 -36.62 30.38 -5.69
N ASP A 261 -37.10 29.15 -5.82
CA ASP A 261 -38.14 28.60 -4.92
C ASP A 261 -37.59 28.00 -3.61
N THR A 262 -36.26 27.92 -3.44
CA THR A 262 -35.66 27.34 -2.23
C THR A 262 -34.46 28.15 -1.73
N THR A 263 -34.36 28.31 -0.41
CA THR A 263 -33.18 28.90 0.22
C THR A 263 -31.96 28.01 0.06
N ASP A 264 -30.81 28.57 -0.33
CA ASP A 264 -29.55 27.79 -0.37
C ASP A 264 -29.17 27.28 1.02
N ALA A 265 -29.19 25.97 1.16
CA ALA A 265 -28.79 25.26 2.39
C ALA A 265 -27.36 24.72 2.32
N SER A 266 -26.69 24.77 1.18
CA SER A 266 -25.39 24.10 0.96
C SER A 266 -24.30 24.62 1.91
N ALA A 267 -24.17 25.92 2.03
CA ALA A 267 -23.19 26.57 2.91
C ALA A 267 -23.54 26.39 4.41
N THR A 268 -24.83 26.52 4.76
CA THR A 268 -25.29 26.36 6.15
C THR A 268 -25.13 24.90 6.63
N LEU A 269 -25.27 23.92 5.73
CA LEU A 269 -25.00 22.50 5.99
C LEU A 269 -23.51 22.17 6.01
N GLY A 270 -22.65 23.15 5.73
CA GLY A 270 -21.21 22.90 5.68
C GLY A 270 -20.73 22.09 4.48
N LEU A 271 -21.52 21.99 3.40
CA LEU A 271 -21.24 21.09 2.26
C LEU A 271 -20.49 21.75 1.09
N THR A 272 -20.08 23.01 1.25
CA THR A 272 -19.34 23.77 0.25
C THR A 272 -17.84 23.79 0.55
N SER A 273 -17.00 23.98 -0.45
CA SER A 273 -15.57 24.19 -0.25
C SER A 273 -15.29 25.40 0.67
N ALA A 274 -16.06 26.47 0.56
CA ALA A 274 -15.93 27.67 1.38
C ALA A 274 -16.29 27.43 2.86
N SER A 275 -17.13 26.44 3.15
CA SER A 275 -17.49 26.04 4.53
C SER A 275 -16.55 25.01 5.15
N GLY A 276 -15.43 24.71 4.48
CA GLY A 276 -14.41 23.76 4.98
C GLY A 276 -14.73 22.28 4.71
N ALA A 277 -15.68 22.00 3.82
CA ALA A 277 -15.91 20.63 3.37
C ALA A 277 -14.72 20.07 2.59
N THR A 278 -14.57 18.74 2.62
CA THR A 278 -13.57 18.01 1.82
C THR A 278 -14.24 16.90 1.03
N VAL A 279 -13.78 16.71 -0.21
CA VAL A 279 -14.26 15.65 -1.08
C VAL A 279 -13.17 14.61 -1.27
N THR A 280 -13.53 13.33 -1.15
CA THR A 280 -12.66 12.21 -1.45
C THR A 280 -13.38 11.35 -2.49
N ALA A 281 -12.75 11.14 -3.64
CA ALA A 281 -13.26 10.22 -4.65
C ALA A 281 -13.17 8.77 -4.15
N GLY A 282 -14.09 7.94 -4.60
CA GLY A 282 -13.99 6.50 -4.39
C GLY A 282 -12.75 5.92 -5.10
N SER A 283 -12.25 4.83 -4.59
CA SER A 283 -11.10 4.13 -5.13
C SER A 283 -11.50 2.75 -5.63
N ALA A 284 -10.99 2.35 -6.78
CA ALA A 284 -11.12 0.96 -7.27
C ALA A 284 -10.41 -0.05 -6.35
N GLY A 285 -9.66 0.43 -5.38
CA GLY A 285 -8.75 -0.37 -4.58
C GLY A 285 -7.43 -0.61 -5.31
N ALA A 286 -6.45 -1.16 -4.62
CA ALA A 286 -5.21 -1.57 -5.24
C ALA A 286 -5.46 -2.87 -6.03
N SER A 287 -5.23 -2.86 -7.33
CA SER A 287 -5.51 -3.98 -8.20
C SER A 287 -4.39 -5.03 -8.25
N GLU A 288 -3.20 -4.71 -7.80
CA GLU A 288 -2.04 -5.60 -7.91
C GLU A 288 -1.23 -5.63 -6.61
N ASP A 289 -0.80 -6.83 -6.23
CA ASP A 289 0.08 -7.05 -5.07
C ASP A 289 1.56 -6.92 -5.45
N THR A 290 1.85 -6.69 -6.74
CA THR A 290 3.20 -6.59 -7.31
C THR A 290 3.43 -5.29 -8.05
N VAL A 291 4.69 -4.87 -8.10
CA VAL A 291 5.20 -3.77 -8.92
C VAL A 291 6.16 -4.32 -9.97
N LEU A 292 5.96 -4.00 -11.24
CA LEU A 292 6.91 -4.31 -12.30
C LEU A 292 8.16 -3.44 -12.15
N LEU A 293 9.32 -4.09 -12.06
CA LEU A 293 10.61 -3.40 -12.01
C LEU A 293 11.18 -3.23 -13.43
N THR A 294 11.18 -2.02 -13.94
CA THR A 294 11.69 -1.70 -15.28
C THR A 294 13.22 -1.80 -15.37
N GLY A 295 13.91 -1.63 -14.24
CA GLY A 295 15.37 -1.72 -14.12
C GLY A 295 15.88 -3.12 -13.71
N ALA A 296 15.13 -4.21 -13.97
CA ALA A 296 15.54 -5.55 -13.58
C ALA A 296 15.07 -6.62 -14.59
N ARG A 297 15.81 -7.72 -14.69
CA ARG A 297 15.42 -8.88 -15.50
C ARG A 297 15.87 -10.19 -14.87
N PHE A 298 15.16 -11.27 -15.15
CA PHE A 298 15.61 -12.62 -14.79
C PHE A 298 16.71 -13.12 -15.75
N LEU A 299 17.71 -13.84 -15.20
CA LEU A 299 18.83 -14.40 -15.97
C LEU A 299 18.76 -15.92 -16.17
N GLY A 300 17.58 -16.52 -16.09
CA GLY A 300 17.43 -17.95 -16.28
C GLY A 300 15.99 -18.40 -16.17
N THR A 301 15.79 -19.70 -16.36
CA THR A 301 14.50 -20.37 -16.15
C THR A 301 14.51 -21.03 -14.79
N PHE A 302 13.67 -20.54 -13.88
CA PHE A 302 13.49 -21.04 -12.52
C PHE A 302 11.99 -21.13 -12.25
N THR A 303 11.56 -22.19 -11.58
CA THR A 303 10.15 -22.36 -11.19
C THR A 303 10.04 -22.36 -9.68
N ALA A 304 9.15 -21.54 -9.14
CA ALA A 304 8.89 -21.47 -7.71
C ALA A 304 8.42 -22.85 -7.19
N GLY A 305 9.05 -23.34 -6.12
CA GLY A 305 8.72 -24.63 -5.51
C GLY A 305 9.38 -25.86 -6.15
N GLU A 306 10.09 -25.71 -7.28
CA GLU A 306 10.77 -26.84 -7.94
C GLU A 306 12.26 -26.91 -7.61
N ALA A 307 12.76 -28.15 -7.44
CA ALA A 307 14.18 -28.42 -7.29
C ALA A 307 14.93 -28.14 -8.64
N PRO A 308 16.22 -27.75 -8.62
CA PRO A 308 17.09 -27.61 -7.46
C PRO A 308 17.01 -26.22 -6.78
N CYS A 309 16.26 -25.29 -7.33
CA CYS A 309 16.35 -23.88 -6.95
C CYS A 309 15.45 -23.47 -5.78
N ASN A 310 14.49 -24.30 -5.34
CA ASN A 310 13.66 -24.11 -4.14
C ASN A 310 13.32 -22.65 -3.83
N ASN A 311 12.51 -22.01 -4.67
CA ASN A 311 12.06 -20.63 -4.48
C ASN A 311 13.16 -19.56 -4.60
N ILE A 312 14.21 -19.78 -5.38
CA ILE A 312 15.17 -18.75 -5.75
C ILE A 312 15.29 -18.58 -7.26
N ALA A 313 15.63 -17.38 -7.69
CA ALA A 313 15.91 -17.05 -9.08
C ALA A 313 17.06 -16.05 -9.16
N LEU A 314 17.70 -15.95 -10.32
CA LEU A 314 18.77 -14.99 -10.55
C LEU A 314 18.20 -13.75 -11.24
N VAL A 315 18.40 -12.57 -10.64
CA VAL A 315 18.02 -11.27 -11.17
C VAL A 315 19.25 -10.44 -11.45
N GLU A 316 19.24 -9.74 -12.57
CA GLU A 316 20.20 -8.68 -12.92
C GLU A 316 19.50 -7.33 -12.81
N LEU A 317 20.14 -6.39 -12.14
CA LEU A 317 19.75 -4.97 -12.12
C LEU A 317 20.40 -4.28 -13.34
N LEU A 318 19.62 -3.49 -14.08
CA LEU A 318 19.99 -2.89 -15.37
C LEU A 318 20.44 -1.44 -15.25
#